data_91cddc912ed3495ed26e3ff62e37bfe1
#
_entry.id   91cddc912ed3495ed26e3ff62e37bfe1
#
_cell.length_a   1.000
_cell.length_b   1.000
_cell.length_c   1.000
_cell.angle_alpha   90.00
_cell.angle_beta   90.00
_cell.angle_gamma   90.00
#
_symmetry.space_group_name_H-M   'P 1'
#
loop_
_entity.id
_entity.type
_entity.pdbx_description
1 polymer ?
#
loop_
_entity_poly.entity_id
_entity_poly.type
_entity_poly.pdbx_seq_one_letter_code
_entity_poly.pdbx_strand_id
1 'polypeptide(L)'
;MIVVDSSVWIDYFNGVASPETDKLDALLGVEPLAVGDVILAEVLQGFRSDADYKTAKSLMSSMIVVEMLGEANAIKCAENYRALRKRGVTIRKTIDVFIATY
;
A
#
# COMPACT_ATOMS: atom_id res chain seq x y z
N MET A 1 9.46 10.50 -1.84
CA MET A 1 8.41 9.97 -0.97
C MET A 1 8.25 8.49 -1.23
N ILE A 2 8.24 7.68 -0.19
CA ILE A 2 8.20 6.23 -0.34
C ILE A 2 6.78 5.74 -0.08
N VAL A 3 6.22 5.00 -1.03
CA VAL A 3 4.92 4.34 -0.90
C VAL A 3 5.15 2.84 -0.81
N VAL A 4 4.62 2.23 0.24
CA VAL A 4 4.80 0.81 0.52
C VAL A 4 3.58 0.02 0.07
N ASP A 5 3.82 -1.11 -0.60
CA ASP A 5 2.77 -2.02 -1.05
C ASP A 5 1.96 -2.56 0.13
N SER A 6 0.65 -2.74 -0.09
CA SER A 6 -0.26 -3.29 0.93
C SER A 6 0.18 -4.65 1.44
N SER A 7 0.73 -5.51 0.60
CA SER A 7 1.21 -6.84 1.00
C SER A 7 2.34 -6.76 2.03
N VAL A 8 3.23 -5.79 1.90
CA VAL A 8 4.32 -5.58 2.86
C VAL A 8 3.77 -5.09 4.20
N TRP A 9 2.80 -4.18 4.19
CA TRP A 9 2.13 -3.73 5.40
C TRP A 9 1.41 -4.87 6.12
N ILE A 10 0.69 -5.69 5.37
CA ILE A 10 -0.04 -6.85 5.92
C ILE A 10 0.94 -7.83 6.57
N ASP A 11 2.01 -8.17 5.88
CA ASP A 11 3.04 -9.06 6.41
C ASP A 11 3.71 -8.48 7.65
N TYR A 12 4.00 -7.18 7.64
CA TYR A 12 4.60 -6.49 8.77
C TYR A 12 3.71 -6.59 10.02
N PHE A 13 2.41 -6.30 9.89
CA PHE A 13 1.49 -6.38 11.02
C PHE A 13 1.21 -7.82 11.45
N ASN A 14 1.37 -8.79 10.57
CA ASN A 14 1.25 -10.22 10.90
C ASN A 14 2.50 -10.83 11.49
N GLY A 15 3.56 -10.06 11.65
CA GLY A 15 4.81 -10.53 12.22
C GLY A 15 5.64 -11.41 11.29
N VAL A 16 5.40 -11.34 9.99
CA VAL A 16 6.17 -12.09 8.99
C VAL A 16 7.55 -11.48 8.86
N ALA A 17 8.59 -12.28 9.06
CA ALA A 17 9.97 -11.85 8.86
C ALA A 17 10.36 -12.04 7.39
N SER A 18 10.76 -10.95 6.74
CA SER A 18 11.21 -10.94 5.36
C SER A 18 12.15 -9.76 5.13
N PRO A 19 12.94 -9.75 4.03
CA PRO A 19 13.74 -8.59 3.68
C PRO A 19 12.88 -7.32 3.52
N GLU A 20 11.68 -7.46 2.99
CA GLU A 20 10.74 -6.35 2.77
C GLU A 20 10.22 -5.77 4.09
N THR A 21 9.81 -6.63 5.03
CA THR A 21 9.34 -6.17 6.35
C THR A 21 10.48 -5.61 7.19
N ASP A 22 11.68 -6.17 7.09
CA ASP A 22 12.86 -5.64 7.74
C ASP A 22 13.20 -4.24 7.23
N LYS A 23 13.10 -4.04 5.92
CA LYS A 23 13.32 -2.73 5.30
C LYS A 23 12.26 -1.72 5.74
N LEU A 24 11.00 -2.13 5.81
CA LEU A 24 9.91 -1.28 6.29
C LEU A 24 10.17 -0.86 7.74
N ASP A 25 10.54 -1.78 8.60
CA ASP A 25 10.84 -1.50 10.00
C ASP A 25 11.97 -0.49 10.14
N ALA A 26 13.03 -0.65 9.34
CA ALA A 26 14.16 0.26 9.33
C ALA A 26 13.80 1.68 8.85
N LEU A 27 12.81 1.80 7.95
CA LEU A 27 12.38 3.09 7.40
C LEU A 27 11.42 3.83 8.33
N LEU A 28 10.68 3.10 9.16
CA LEU A 28 9.71 3.70 10.09
C LEU A 28 10.41 4.65 11.06
N GLY A 29 9.95 5.90 11.11
CA GLY A 29 10.52 6.92 11.96
C GLY A 29 11.81 7.57 11.45
N VAL A 30 12.35 7.10 10.32
CA VAL A 30 13.60 7.62 9.72
C VAL A 30 13.31 8.36 8.42
N GLU A 31 12.47 7.77 7.58
CA GLU A 31 12.10 8.33 6.28
C GLU A 31 10.62 8.71 6.27
N PRO A 32 10.23 9.78 5.56
CA PRO A 32 8.82 10.08 5.39
C PRO A 32 8.17 9.03 4.49
N LEU A 33 7.19 8.32 5.07
CA LEU A 33 6.41 7.33 4.35
C LEU A 33 5.04 7.90 4.01
N ALA A 34 4.56 7.57 2.83
CA ALA A 34 3.21 7.89 2.40
C ALA A 34 2.39 6.60 2.29
N VAL A 35 1.12 6.69 2.62
CA VAL A 35 0.17 5.61 2.42
C VAL A 35 -0.98 6.10 1.56
N GLY A 36 -1.29 5.36 0.51
CA GLY A 36 -2.48 5.63 -0.29
C GLY A 36 -3.75 5.31 0.48
N ASP A 37 -4.79 6.09 0.29
CA ASP A 37 -6.07 5.88 0.97
C ASP A 37 -6.65 4.49 0.71
N VAL A 38 -6.49 3.97 -0.50
CA VAL A 38 -6.92 2.60 -0.86
C VAL A 38 -6.11 1.55 -0.10
N ILE A 39 -4.80 1.75 0.02
CA ILE A 39 -3.93 0.84 0.75
C ILE A 39 -4.29 0.86 2.24
N LEU A 40 -4.53 2.04 2.78
CA LEU A 40 -4.96 2.21 4.17
C LEU A 40 -6.25 1.42 4.44
N ALA A 41 -7.25 1.55 3.58
CA ALA A 41 -8.49 0.81 3.70
C ALA A 41 -8.27 -0.70 3.62
N GLU A 42 -7.48 -1.17 2.66
CA GLU A 42 -7.20 -2.59 2.45
C GLU A 42 -6.48 -3.21 3.65
N VAL A 43 -5.51 -2.51 4.21
CA VAL A 43 -4.77 -3.00 5.38
C VAL A 43 -5.66 -3.02 6.62
N LEU A 44 -6.37 -1.93 6.90
CA LEU A 44 -7.15 -1.80 8.13
C LEU A 44 -8.36 -2.75 8.18
N GLN A 45 -9.00 -3.01 7.05
CA GLN A 45 -10.15 -3.91 7.01
C GLN A 45 -9.83 -5.35 7.37
N GLY A 46 -8.56 -5.74 7.28
CA GLY A 46 -8.12 -7.12 7.53
C GLY A 46 -7.94 -7.47 9.00
N PHE A 47 -7.96 -6.51 9.91
CA PHE A 47 -7.76 -6.79 11.33
C PHE A 47 -9.02 -7.36 11.98
N ARG A 48 -8.85 -8.44 12.74
CA ARG A 48 -9.94 -9.06 13.51
C ARG A 48 -9.98 -8.57 14.95
N SER A 49 -8.79 -8.30 15.53
CA SER A 49 -8.65 -7.79 16.89
C SER A 49 -8.83 -6.28 16.92
N ASP A 50 -9.68 -5.77 17.78
CA ASP A 50 -9.87 -4.32 17.96
C ASP A 50 -8.59 -3.65 18.46
N ALA A 51 -7.82 -4.32 19.29
CA ALA A 51 -6.55 -3.80 19.79
C ALA A 51 -5.52 -3.64 18.67
N ASP A 52 -5.40 -4.66 17.83
CA ASP A 52 -4.47 -4.62 16.67
C ASP A 52 -4.92 -3.58 15.66
N TYR A 53 -6.21 -3.47 15.41
CA TYR A 53 -6.78 -2.44 14.53
C TYR A 53 -6.43 -1.03 15.01
N LYS A 54 -6.62 -0.76 16.29
CA LYS A 54 -6.31 0.55 16.88
C LYS A 54 -4.83 0.89 16.77
N THR A 55 -3.97 -0.08 17.03
CA THR A 55 -2.51 0.09 16.93
C THR A 55 -2.10 0.40 15.48
N ALA A 56 -2.59 -0.37 14.54
CA ALA A 56 -2.29 -0.16 13.12
C ALA A 56 -2.84 1.16 12.61
N LYS A 57 -4.07 1.51 12.99
CA LYS A 57 -4.70 2.77 12.62
C LYS A 57 -3.89 3.96 13.14
N SER A 58 -3.46 3.91 14.39
CA SER A 58 -2.64 4.98 14.98
C SER A 58 -1.32 5.14 14.25
N LEU A 59 -0.62 4.05 13.96
CA LEU A 59 0.64 4.08 13.23
C LEU A 59 0.48 4.63 11.82
N MET A 60 -0.47 4.11 11.06
CA MET A 60 -0.65 4.49 9.66
C MET A 60 -1.21 5.90 9.51
N SER A 61 -2.05 6.36 10.44
CA SER A 61 -2.59 7.71 10.42
C SER A 61 -1.54 8.79 10.73
N SER A 62 -0.41 8.41 11.31
CA SER A 62 0.71 9.32 11.54
C SER A 62 1.52 9.61 10.28
N MET A 63 1.28 8.85 9.22
CA MET A 63 1.95 9.01 7.93
C MET A 63 1.20 10.02 7.06
N ILE A 64 1.81 10.37 5.93
CA ILE A 64 1.14 11.18 4.92
C ILE A 64 0.15 10.30 4.17
N VAL A 65 -1.14 10.57 4.32
CA VAL A 65 -2.17 9.87 3.57
C VAL A 65 -2.40 10.61 2.25
N VAL A 66 -2.25 9.89 1.14
CA VAL A 66 -2.42 10.45 -0.19
C VAL A 66 -3.64 9.85 -0.87
N GLU A 67 -4.36 10.70 -1.59
CA GLU A 67 -5.51 10.26 -2.37
C GLU A 67 -5.05 9.60 -3.65
N MET A 68 -5.25 8.29 -3.75
CA MET A 68 -4.85 7.52 -4.94
C MET A 68 -6.00 7.37 -5.93
N LEU A 69 -7.23 7.40 -5.44
CA LEU A 69 -8.42 7.31 -6.26
C LEU A 69 -8.98 8.70 -6.53
N GLY A 70 -9.05 9.06 -7.77
CA GLY A 70 -9.71 10.22 -8.33
C GLY A 70 -9.87 9.91 -9.80
N GLU A 71 -10.67 10.65 -10.53
CA GLU A 71 -10.93 10.37 -11.93
C GLU A 71 -9.64 10.28 -12.75
N ALA A 72 -8.75 11.26 -12.59
CA ALA A 72 -7.50 11.30 -13.34
C ALA A 72 -6.60 10.10 -13.02
N ASN A 73 -6.47 9.74 -11.74
CA ASN A 73 -5.66 8.59 -11.33
C ASN A 73 -6.29 7.27 -11.75
N ALA A 74 -7.61 7.16 -11.70
CA ALA A 74 -8.31 5.96 -12.15
C ALA A 74 -8.10 5.71 -13.65
N ILE A 75 -8.19 6.76 -14.45
CA ILE A 75 -7.94 6.68 -15.91
C ILE A 75 -6.49 6.29 -16.17
N LYS A 76 -5.55 6.93 -15.48
CA LYS A 76 -4.12 6.65 -15.62
C LYS A 76 -3.79 5.21 -15.25
N CYS A 77 -4.39 4.68 -14.20
CA CYS A 77 -4.22 3.29 -13.80
C CYS A 77 -4.77 2.33 -14.86
N ALA A 78 -5.94 2.63 -15.42
CA ALA A 78 -6.53 1.83 -16.48
C ALA A 78 -5.63 1.80 -17.72
N GLU A 79 -5.07 2.93 -18.11
CA GLU A 79 -4.14 3.03 -19.24
C GLU A 79 -2.86 2.24 -18.98
N ASN A 80 -2.30 2.33 -17.78
CA ASN A 80 -1.11 1.57 -17.40
C ASN A 80 -1.39 0.06 -17.41
N TYR A 81 -2.55 -0.36 -16.91
CA TYR A 81 -2.95 -1.76 -16.94
C TYR A 81 -3.03 -2.28 -18.39
N ARG A 82 -3.66 -1.51 -19.27
CA ARG A 82 -3.79 -1.87 -20.69
C ARG A 82 -2.42 -1.96 -21.36
N ALA A 83 -1.52 -1.02 -21.08
CA ALA A 83 -0.17 -1.02 -21.64
C ALA A 83 0.63 -2.24 -21.20
N LEU A 84 0.57 -2.59 -19.92
CA LEU A 84 1.25 -3.76 -19.39
C LEU A 84 0.70 -5.06 -19.97
N ARG A 85 -0.61 -5.16 -20.10
CA ARG A 85 -1.25 -6.33 -20.72
C ARG A 85 -0.83 -6.52 -22.17
N LYS A 86 -0.70 -5.44 -22.94
CA LYS A 86 -0.22 -5.49 -24.33
C LYS A 86 1.22 -5.97 -24.43
N ARG A 87 2.03 -5.79 -23.38
CA ARG A 87 3.40 -6.30 -23.29
C ARG A 87 3.48 -7.73 -22.78
N GLY A 88 2.34 -8.38 -22.53
CA GLY A 88 2.28 -9.73 -21.99
C GLY A 88 2.54 -9.83 -20.49
N VAL A 89 2.52 -8.71 -19.77
CA VAL A 89 2.68 -8.72 -18.32
C VAL A 89 1.36 -9.08 -17.66
N THR A 90 1.39 -10.04 -16.76
CA THR A 90 0.22 -10.43 -15.96
C THR A 90 0.16 -9.59 -14.69
N ILE A 91 -0.98 -8.93 -14.47
CA ILE A 91 -1.24 -8.15 -13.27
C ILE A 91 -2.30 -8.86 -12.45
N ARG A 92 -1.95 -9.20 -11.21
CA ARG A 92 -2.82 -9.99 -10.33
C ARG A 92 -3.94 -9.18 -9.71
N LYS A 93 -3.66 -7.91 -9.36
CA LYS A 93 -4.59 -7.02 -8.65
C LYS A 93 -4.54 -5.62 -9.22
N THR A 94 -5.69 -5.00 -9.34
CA THR A 94 -5.79 -3.60 -9.77
C THR A 94 -5.03 -2.65 -8.81
N ILE A 95 -5.05 -2.96 -7.51
CA ILE A 95 -4.36 -2.16 -6.51
C ILE A 95 -2.85 -2.06 -6.76
N ASP A 96 -2.24 -3.11 -7.30
CA ASP A 96 -0.80 -3.10 -7.63
C ASP A 96 -0.50 -2.08 -8.73
N VAL A 97 -1.43 -1.90 -9.66
CA VAL A 97 -1.33 -0.88 -10.72
C VAL A 97 -1.45 0.52 -10.13
N PHE A 98 -2.36 0.73 -9.16
CA PHE A 98 -2.48 2.01 -8.46
C PHE A 98 -1.17 2.40 -7.77
N ILE A 99 -0.54 1.46 -7.08
CA ILE A 99 0.74 1.67 -6.41
C ILE A 99 1.82 2.03 -7.43
N ALA A 100 1.91 1.30 -8.52
CA ALA A 100 2.89 1.56 -9.58
C ALA A 100 2.66 2.89 -10.29
N THR A 101 1.40 3.35 -10.38
CA THR A 101 1.04 4.61 -11.02
C THR A 101 1.40 5.80 -10.12
N TYR A 102 1.22 5.67 -8.83
CA TYR A 102 1.51 6.74 -7.88
C TYR A 102 3.01 6.98 -7.70
#